data_e217b60d49a6d15bfeea20f2786fc6ca
#
_entry.id   e217b60d49a6d15bfeea20f2786fc6ca
#
_cell.length_a   1.000
_cell.length_b   1.000
_cell.length_c   1.000
_cell.angle_alpha   90.00
_cell.angle_beta   90.00
_cell.angle_gamma   90.00
#
_symmetry.space_group_name_H-M   'P 1'
#
loop_
_entity.id
_entity.type
_entity.pdbx_description
1 polymer ?
#
loop_
_entity_poly.entity_id
_entity_poly.type
_entity_poly.pdbx_seq_one_letter_code
_entity_poly.pdbx_strand_id
1 'polypeptide(L)'
;MRVGGLMKKVKKFKYKRVRLYWQDIVSNPEWLTLAKAKDQMYSWCEDTGYLLHKDQKKVIIFASHSFDDDGELSVGNTTTYPRSVVKKIEVLK
;
A
#
# COMPACT_ATOMS: atom_id res chain seq x y z
N MET A 1 15.63 -19.09 -22.47
CA MET A 1 15.11 -17.76 -22.79
C MET A 1 16.21 -16.71 -22.64
N ARG A 2 16.26 -15.81 -23.56
CA ARG A 2 17.25 -14.75 -23.51
C ARG A 2 16.69 -13.56 -22.74
N VAL A 3 17.20 -13.35 -21.55
CA VAL A 3 16.77 -12.25 -20.71
C VAL A 3 16.99 -10.90 -21.40
N GLY A 4 18.10 -10.75 -22.13
CA GLY A 4 18.40 -9.51 -22.83
C GLY A 4 17.34 -9.11 -23.86
N GLY A 5 16.78 -10.10 -24.60
CA GLY A 5 15.71 -9.82 -25.56
C GLY A 5 14.44 -9.33 -24.89
N LEU A 6 14.09 -9.96 -23.78
CA LEU A 6 12.93 -9.55 -23.00
C LEU A 6 13.14 -8.16 -22.42
N MET A 7 14.31 -7.89 -21.87
CA MET A 7 14.61 -6.60 -21.24
C MET A 7 14.54 -5.43 -22.20
N LYS A 8 14.77 -5.65 -23.49
CA LYS A 8 14.65 -4.59 -24.49
C LYS A 8 13.21 -4.12 -24.65
N LYS A 9 12.22 -5.00 -24.38
CA LYS A 9 10.81 -4.69 -24.51
C LYS A 9 10.22 -4.14 -23.22
N VAL A 10 10.87 -4.38 -22.09
CA VAL A 10 10.36 -3.98 -20.79
C VAL A 10 10.59 -2.48 -20.60
N LYS A 11 9.52 -1.78 -20.29
CA LYS A 11 9.62 -0.35 -19.96
C LYS A 11 10.23 -0.18 -18.58
N LYS A 12 10.89 0.95 -18.36
CA LYS A 12 11.47 1.26 -17.07
C LYS A 12 10.36 1.25 -16.00
N PHE A 13 10.63 0.54 -14.91
CA PHE A 13 9.72 0.50 -13.77
C PHE A 13 9.78 1.84 -13.03
N LYS A 14 8.69 2.58 -13.05
CA LYS A 14 8.66 3.97 -12.57
C LYS A 14 8.04 4.13 -11.19
N TYR A 15 7.54 3.06 -10.58
CA TYR A 15 6.82 3.16 -9.32
C TYR A 15 7.79 3.12 -8.14
N LYS A 16 7.57 4.02 -7.20
CA LYS A 16 8.44 4.13 -6.02
C LYS A 16 7.98 3.16 -4.95
N ARG A 17 8.96 2.54 -4.30
CA ARG A 17 8.69 1.71 -3.14
C ARG A 17 8.47 2.61 -1.95
N VAL A 18 7.37 2.39 -1.21
CA VAL A 18 6.96 3.26 -0.10
C VAL A 18 6.59 2.41 1.11
N ARG A 19 6.67 3.06 2.28
CA ARG A 19 6.09 2.55 3.51
C ARG A 19 4.96 3.49 3.89
N LEU A 20 3.78 2.91 4.13
CA LEU A 20 2.62 3.66 4.58
C LEU A 20 2.44 3.45 6.08
N TYR A 21 2.17 4.55 6.78
CA TYR A 21 1.75 4.51 8.19
C TYR A 21 0.28 4.89 8.21
N TRP A 22 -0.56 3.98 8.69
CA TRP A 22 -2.00 4.20 8.64
C TRP A 22 -2.66 3.74 9.93
N GLN A 23 -3.89 4.22 10.13
CA GLN A 23 -4.64 3.96 11.34
C GLN A 23 -5.82 3.04 11.05
N ASP A 24 -5.87 1.93 11.76
CA ASP A 24 -6.96 0.97 11.61
C ASP A 24 -7.93 1.10 12.78
N ILE A 25 -9.15 0.71 12.54
CA ILE A 25 -10.18 0.68 13.59
C ILE A 25 -9.88 -0.49 14.53
N VAL A 26 -10.31 -0.32 15.79
CA VAL A 26 -10.18 -1.37 16.79
C VAL A 26 -11.54 -1.55 17.45
N SER A 27 -11.97 -2.79 17.58
CA SER A 27 -13.20 -3.15 18.26
C SER A 27 -12.88 -3.95 19.51
N ASN A 28 -13.68 -3.77 20.56
CA ASN A 28 -13.53 -4.52 21.79
C ASN A 28 -14.90 -5.04 22.22
N PRO A 29 -15.09 -6.38 22.29
CA PRO A 29 -16.39 -6.97 22.64
C PRO A 29 -16.67 -6.99 24.14
N GLU A 30 -15.71 -6.58 24.98
CA GLU A 30 -15.85 -6.67 26.43
C GLU A 30 -16.64 -5.50 27.01
N TRP A 31 -17.21 -5.73 28.17
CA TRP A 31 -17.83 -4.65 28.94
C TRP A 31 -16.75 -3.82 29.62
N LEU A 32 -16.81 -2.50 29.44
CA LEU A 32 -15.82 -1.56 29.95
C LEU A 32 -16.51 -0.48 30.77
N THR A 33 -15.79 0.06 31.74
CA THR A 33 -16.22 1.29 32.39
C THR A 33 -16.21 2.40 31.35
N LEU A 34 -16.98 3.48 31.59
CA LEU A 34 -17.01 4.60 30.67
C LEU A 34 -15.63 5.21 30.46
N ALA A 35 -14.84 5.33 31.54
CA ALA A 35 -13.50 5.88 31.44
C ALA A 35 -12.61 5.03 30.55
N LYS A 36 -12.61 3.71 30.75
CA LYS A 36 -11.82 2.80 29.92
C LYS A 36 -12.28 2.80 28.46
N ALA A 37 -13.58 2.88 28.23
CA ALA A 37 -14.11 2.92 26.87
C ALA A 37 -13.64 4.19 26.14
N LYS A 38 -13.61 5.33 26.84
CA LYS A 38 -13.14 6.58 26.25
C LYS A 38 -11.65 6.58 25.95
N ASP A 39 -10.87 5.77 26.66
CA ASP A 39 -9.42 5.64 26.45
C ASP A 39 -9.05 4.69 25.33
N GLN A 40 -10.03 4.04 24.70
CA GLN A 40 -9.76 3.15 23.58
C GLN A 40 -9.08 3.90 22.45
N MET A 41 -8.09 3.26 21.82
CA MET A 41 -7.34 3.87 20.73
C MET A 41 -7.37 2.97 19.51
N TYR A 42 -7.23 3.58 18.34
CA TYR A 42 -7.06 2.87 17.07
C TYR A 42 -5.64 2.30 16.98
N SER A 43 -5.45 1.34 16.09
CA SER A 43 -4.15 0.73 15.85
C SER A 43 -3.35 1.49 14.80
N TRP A 44 -2.05 1.60 15.05
CA TRP A 44 -1.11 2.06 14.03
C TRP A 44 -0.59 0.86 13.26
N CYS A 45 -0.60 0.98 11.95
CA CYS A 45 -0.18 -0.08 11.06
C CYS A 45 0.84 0.45 10.05
N GLU A 46 1.70 -0.44 9.59
CA GLU A 46 2.69 -0.14 8.56
C GLU A 46 2.55 -1.16 7.44
N ASP A 47 2.52 -0.68 6.21
CA ASP A 47 2.55 -1.53 5.02
C ASP A 47 3.60 -1.02 4.05
N THR A 48 4.22 -1.94 3.34
CA THR A 48 5.24 -1.63 2.35
C THR A 48 4.79 -2.14 1.00
N GLY A 49 4.97 -1.34 -0.03
CA GLY A 49 4.65 -1.70 -1.40
C GLY A 49 5.07 -0.61 -2.36
N TYR A 50 4.69 -0.76 -3.61
CA TYR A 50 4.94 0.26 -4.62
C TYR A 50 3.73 1.15 -4.75
N LEU A 51 3.97 2.45 -4.78
CA LEU A 51 2.87 3.43 -4.87
C LEU A 51 2.32 3.47 -6.28
N LEU A 52 1.08 3.02 -6.44
CA LEU A 52 0.40 3.04 -7.73
C LEU A 52 -0.33 4.34 -7.95
N HIS A 53 -1.04 4.82 -6.93
CA HIS A 53 -1.94 5.96 -7.07
C HIS A 53 -2.15 6.64 -5.72
N LYS A 54 -2.26 7.95 -5.75
CA LYS A 54 -2.57 8.76 -4.57
C LYS A 54 -3.39 9.96 -5.02
N ASP A 55 -4.56 10.13 -4.41
CA ASP A 55 -5.38 11.32 -4.62
C ASP A 55 -6.04 11.73 -3.30
N GLN A 56 -7.02 12.62 -3.35
CA GLN A 56 -7.68 13.10 -2.13
C GLN A 56 -8.56 12.05 -1.48
N LYS A 57 -8.94 11.03 -2.21
CA LYS A 57 -9.88 10.01 -1.72
C LYS A 57 -9.18 8.74 -1.29
N LYS A 58 -8.09 8.36 -1.94
CA LYS A 58 -7.49 7.05 -1.74
C LYS A 58 -6.02 7.01 -2.04
N VAL A 59 -5.37 6.00 -1.49
CA VAL A 59 -3.99 5.62 -1.81
C VAL A 59 -4.01 4.14 -2.17
N ILE A 60 -3.33 3.78 -3.27
CA ILE A 60 -3.24 2.39 -3.70
C ILE A 60 -1.78 1.99 -3.79
N ILE A 61 -1.42 0.88 -3.18
CA ILE A 61 -0.09 0.27 -3.35
C ILE A 61 -0.26 -1.14 -3.91
N PHE A 62 0.81 -1.69 -4.46
CA PHE A 62 0.84 -3.07 -4.92
C PHE A 62 2.15 -3.73 -4.49
N ALA A 63 2.11 -5.04 -4.28
CA ALA A 63 3.27 -5.80 -3.83
C ALA A 63 3.93 -6.58 -4.95
N SER A 64 3.18 -6.94 -5.98
CA SER A 64 3.66 -7.80 -7.06
C SER A 64 3.39 -7.18 -8.41
N HIS A 65 4.25 -7.48 -9.36
CA HIS A 65 4.05 -7.02 -10.74
C HIS A 65 4.68 -8.00 -11.72
N SER A 66 4.22 -7.92 -12.95
CA SER A 66 4.80 -8.70 -14.05
C SER A 66 4.73 -7.90 -15.35
N PHE A 67 5.63 -8.24 -16.25
CA PHE A 67 5.60 -7.72 -17.62
C PHE A 67 5.28 -8.87 -18.57
N ASP A 68 4.38 -8.63 -19.51
CA ASP A 68 4.13 -9.60 -20.56
C ASP A 68 5.18 -9.48 -21.68
N ASP A 69 5.02 -10.25 -22.75
CA ASP A 69 5.98 -10.25 -23.85
C ASP A 69 6.08 -8.91 -24.58
N ASP A 70 5.04 -8.11 -24.52
CA ASP A 70 5.00 -6.78 -25.12
C ASP A 70 5.49 -5.68 -24.17
N GLY A 71 5.90 -6.05 -22.95
CA GLY A 71 6.34 -5.11 -21.95
C GLY A 71 5.18 -4.46 -21.19
N GLU A 72 3.96 -4.95 -21.38
CA GLU A 72 2.80 -4.46 -20.66
C GLU A 72 2.89 -4.83 -19.19
N LEU A 73 2.71 -3.85 -18.30
CA LEU A 73 2.78 -4.06 -16.86
C LEU A 73 1.43 -4.46 -16.29
N SER A 74 1.44 -5.53 -15.50
CA SER A 74 0.30 -5.91 -14.66
C SER A 74 0.74 -5.89 -13.21
N VAL A 75 -0.17 -5.50 -12.31
CA VAL A 75 0.12 -5.43 -10.89
C VAL A 75 -0.81 -6.37 -10.13
N GLY A 76 -0.30 -6.88 -9.02
CA GLY A 76 -1.05 -7.80 -8.17
C GLY A 76 -0.85 -7.48 -6.70
N ASN A 77 -1.71 -8.08 -5.88
CA ASN A 77 -1.68 -7.87 -4.43
C ASN A 77 -1.78 -6.37 -4.12
N THR A 78 -2.83 -5.77 -4.65
CA THR A 78 -3.09 -4.34 -4.42
C THR A 78 -3.82 -4.14 -3.11
N THR A 79 -3.52 -3.02 -2.46
CA THR A 79 -4.25 -2.58 -1.27
C THR A 79 -4.69 -1.15 -1.50
N THR A 80 -5.97 -0.89 -1.27
CA THR A 80 -6.55 0.44 -1.41
C THR A 80 -6.98 0.95 -0.04
N TYR A 81 -6.46 2.11 0.34
CA TYR A 81 -6.75 2.74 1.62
C TYR A 81 -7.58 4.00 1.41
N PRO A 82 -8.59 4.25 2.25
CA PRO A 82 -9.16 5.59 2.31
C PRO A 82 -8.06 6.59 2.65
N ARG A 83 -8.02 7.71 1.96
CA ARG A 83 -6.95 8.70 2.18
C ARG A 83 -6.88 9.16 3.63
N SER A 84 -8.05 9.24 4.30
CA SER A 84 -8.15 9.74 5.67
C SER A 84 -7.40 8.88 6.69
N VAL A 85 -7.20 7.59 6.42
CA VAL A 85 -6.51 6.73 7.38
C VAL A 85 -5.00 6.69 7.16
N VAL A 86 -4.51 7.16 6.02
CA VAL A 86 -3.07 7.17 5.70
C VAL A 86 -2.46 8.45 6.27
N LYS A 87 -1.57 8.31 7.23
CA LYS A 87 -1.01 9.45 7.96
C LYS A 87 0.38 9.84 7.49
N LYS A 88 1.11 8.91 6.90
CA LYS A 88 2.44 9.20 6.37
C LYS A 88 2.77 8.24 5.24
N ILE A 89 3.41 8.77 4.20
CA ILE A 89 3.95 7.97 3.10
C ILE A 89 5.43 8.29 3.02
N GLU A 90 6.25 7.27 3.24
CA GLU A 90 7.71 7.40 3.22
C GLU A 90 8.26 6.69 2.00
N VAL A 91 9.00 7.42 1.16
CA VAL A 91 9.66 6.82 0.01
C VAL A 91 10.91 6.08 0.48
N LEU A 92 11.02 4.82 0.11
CA LEU A 92 12.15 3.97 0.46
C LEU A 92 13.16 3.99 -0.67
N LYS A 93 14.42 4.06 -0.31
CA LYS A 93 15.50 4.09 -1.31
C LYS A 93 16.20 2.76 -1.43
#